data_f382021e33e7d9ad2fea1b7e0b812738
#
_entry.id   f382021e33e7d9ad2fea1b7e0b812738
#
_cell.length_a   1.000
_cell.length_b   1.000
_cell.length_c   1.000
_cell.angle_alpha   90.00
_cell.angle_beta   90.00
_cell.angle_gamma   90.00
#
_symmetry.space_group_name_H-M   'P 1'
#
loop_
_entity.id
_entity.type
_entity.pdbx_description
1 polymer ?
#
loop_
_entity_poly.entity_id
_entity_poly.type
_entity_poly.pdbx_seq_one_letter_code
_entity_poly.pdbx_strand_id
1 'polypeptide(L)'
;MLSHYSHSFLFLFFVVVGCATVLAENDQQQKISGVVRDQSGEPLPGVNVVVVGTNTGTMSNIDGIFNLNVSGDKLDKAELKFSLIGFASKNVALKGKTVVNVTLSEDDQILDEVVVVGYGTQKKATLTGAVSTIGTDELTVTPTSNVQNMLAGKLPGVRIQQRTGEPGSYDAKMDIRGLGTPLVVIDGVVREVSDFQRLEANDIESVSVLKDASAAIYGMRASNGVLLVTTRKGESGKTRIDYTGSFGFQNPSGLPDVLDAAQYAELVREADKNMGRGINTTFTEEDVARFRREGGTDWYDLAMKNLVPQTHHNVTASGSGKRTQYFLSFGYYGEDGIWKTGDLNYHRYNIRSNLSFDVTKDLKAELLIGAMYNPQNEMFQRFKTKCSFLQNEAYLCKSFFLP
;
A
#
# COMPACT_ATOMS: atom_id res chain seq x y z
N MET A 1 -65.84 -22.39 17.84
CA MET A 1 -64.58 -22.05 18.54
C MET A 1 -63.72 -21.07 17.72
N LEU A 2 -64.30 -19.97 17.22
CA LEU A 2 -63.57 -19.00 16.33
C LEU A 2 -64.01 -17.54 16.57
N SER A 3 -64.44 -17.21 17.78
CA SER A 3 -64.99 -15.87 18.08
C SER A 3 -64.19 -15.09 19.15
N HIS A 4 -63.17 -15.66 19.76
CA HIS A 4 -62.42 -14.98 20.85
C HIS A 4 -61.07 -14.39 20.45
N TYR A 5 -60.58 -14.61 19.24
CA TYR A 5 -59.28 -14.06 18.80
C TYR A 5 -59.35 -12.68 18.14
N SER A 6 -60.55 -12.23 17.74
CA SER A 6 -60.72 -10.97 17.01
C SER A 6 -60.60 -9.71 17.91
N HIS A 7 -60.94 -9.80 19.18
CA HIS A 7 -60.94 -8.62 20.07
C HIS A 7 -59.58 -8.37 20.75
N SER A 8 -58.77 -9.41 20.93
CA SER A 8 -57.40 -9.24 21.48
C SER A 8 -56.44 -8.63 20.47
N PHE A 9 -56.64 -8.86 19.17
CA PHE A 9 -55.78 -8.28 18.13
C PHE A 9 -56.08 -6.79 17.87
N LEU A 10 -57.36 -6.39 18.04
CA LEU A 10 -57.77 -4.99 17.91
C LEU A 10 -57.31 -4.13 19.11
N PHE A 11 -57.22 -4.71 20.30
CA PHE A 11 -56.75 -4.02 21.51
C PHE A 11 -55.23 -3.85 21.52
N LEU A 12 -54.47 -4.82 20.96
CA LEU A 12 -53.03 -4.72 20.82
C LEU A 12 -52.64 -3.68 19.76
N PHE A 13 -53.47 -3.51 18.69
CA PHE A 13 -53.23 -2.53 17.66
C PHE A 13 -53.46 -1.09 18.15
N PHE A 14 -54.44 -0.89 19.05
CA PHE A 14 -54.71 0.42 19.64
C PHE A 14 -53.70 0.84 20.70
N VAL A 15 -53.05 -0.10 21.41
CA VAL A 15 -52.00 0.19 22.39
C VAL A 15 -50.70 0.54 21.69
N VAL A 16 -50.40 -0.04 20.52
CA VAL A 16 -49.21 0.28 19.72
C VAL A 16 -49.33 1.63 19.00
N VAL A 17 -50.55 2.04 18.60
CA VAL A 17 -50.76 3.34 17.96
C VAL A 17 -50.85 4.49 18.98
N GLY A 18 -51.21 4.20 20.25
CA GLY A 18 -51.30 5.21 21.31
C GLY A 18 -49.97 5.59 21.97
N CYS A 19 -48.86 4.84 21.71
CA CYS A 19 -47.54 5.12 22.30
C CYS A 19 -46.62 5.88 21.36
N ALA A 20 -47.07 6.27 20.17
CA ALA A 20 -46.35 7.12 19.21
C ALA A 20 -46.75 8.60 19.37
N THR A 21 -46.99 9.07 20.59
CA THR A 21 -46.87 10.50 20.90
C THR A 21 -45.37 10.79 20.97
N VAL A 22 -44.85 11.08 19.79
CA VAL A 22 -43.58 11.72 19.53
C VAL A 22 -43.36 12.80 20.60
N LEU A 23 -42.38 12.59 21.45
CA LEU A 23 -41.63 13.68 22.04
C LEU A 23 -40.95 14.39 20.84
N ALA A 24 -41.62 15.37 20.28
CA ALA A 24 -41.00 16.37 19.45
C ALA A 24 -40.03 17.12 20.38
N GLU A 25 -38.83 16.63 20.49
CA GLU A 25 -37.73 17.35 21.09
C GLU A 25 -37.60 18.63 20.26
N ASN A 26 -37.98 19.74 20.89
CA ASN A 26 -37.93 21.05 20.28
C ASN A 26 -36.43 21.41 20.18
N ASP A 27 -35.75 20.87 19.18
CA ASP A 27 -34.34 21.10 18.89
C ASP A 27 -34.22 22.56 18.42
N GLN A 28 -34.14 23.49 19.38
CA GLN A 28 -33.90 24.90 19.08
C GLN A 28 -32.50 25.02 18.48
N GLN A 29 -32.45 24.97 17.14
CA GLN A 29 -31.23 25.23 16.42
C GLN A 29 -30.81 26.68 16.63
N GLN A 30 -29.61 26.86 17.16
CA GLN A 30 -29.04 28.19 17.36
C GLN A 30 -28.04 28.48 16.26
N LYS A 31 -28.17 29.64 15.61
CA LYS A 31 -27.29 30.06 14.52
C LYS A 31 -26.03 30.65 15.11
N ILE A 32 -24.90 30.06 14.77
CA ILE A 32 -23.54 30.56 15.06
C ILE A 32 -23.03 31.25 13.80
N SER A 33 -22.44 32.42 13.97
CA SER A 33 -21.84 33.18 12.87
C SER A 33 -20.48 33.74 13.30
N GLY A 34 -19.68 34.10 12.34
CA GLY A 34 -18.39 34.76 12.60
C GLY A 34 -17.60 35.01 11.34
N VAL A 35 -16.42 35.59 11.53
CA VAL A 35 -15.50 35.91 10.46
C VAL A 35 -14.18 35.21 10.71
N VAL A 36 -13.65 34.57 9.68
CA VAL A 36 -12.30 33.99 9.69
C VAL A 36 -11.36 34.90 8.92
N ARG A 37 -10.25 35.25 9.55
CA ARG A 37 -9.22 36.13 8.98
C ARG A 37 -7.83 35.47 9.10
N ASP A 38 -6.90 35.95 8.31
CA ASP A 38 -5.48 35.66 8.49
C ASP A 38 -4.82 36.58 9.54
N GLN A 39 -3.50 36.45 9.74
CA GLN A 39 -2.74 37.28 10.66
C GLN A 39 -2.61 38.74 10.18
N SER A 40 -2.74 38.98 8.86
CA SER A 40 -2.71 40.32 8.27
C SER A 40 -4.07 41.04 8.39
N GLY A 41 -5.11 40.30 8.79
CA GLY A 41 -6.47 40.79 8.92
C GLY A 41 -7.32 40.62 7.66
N GLU A 42 -6.80 39.98 6.62
CA GLU A 42 -7.55 39.68 5.40
C GLU A 42 -8.59 38.57 5.63
N PRO A 43 -9.77 38.63 5.04
CA PRO A 43 -10.79 37.59 5.17
C PRO A 43 -10.35 36.34 4.40
N LEU A 44 -10.54 35.17 5.03
CA LEU A 44 -10.20 33.86 4.45
C LEU A 44 -11.46 33.16 3.89
N PRO A 45 -11.61 33.09 2.56
CA PRO A 45 -12.68 32.32 1.93
C PRO A 45 -12.37 30.82 1.94
N GLY A 46 -13.42 29.97 1.95
CA GLY A 46 -13.28 28.53 1.80
C GLY A 46 -12.78 27.81 3.05
N VAL A 47 -12.75 28.45 4.21
CA VAL A 47 -12.41 27.79 5.48
C VAL A 47 -13.50 26.79 5.83
N ASN A 48 -13.15 25.55 6.03
CA ASN A 48 -14.05 24.51 6.50
C ASN A 48 -14.23 24.64 8.03
N VAL A 49 -15.46 24.79 8.46
CA VAL A 49 -15.86 24.97 9.87
C VAL A 49 -16.76 23.80 10.27
N VAL A 50 -16.28 22.94 11.16
CA VAL A 50 -16.98 21.71 11.56
C VAL A 50 -17.11 21.65 13.08
N VAL A 51 -18.27 21.20 13.57
CA VAL A 51 -18.47 20.89 15.00
C VAL A 51 -17.77 19.58 15.32
N VAL A 52 -16.79 19.61 16.21
CA VAL A 52 -15.99 18.44 16.59
C VAL A 52 -16.88 17.32 17.10
N GLY A 53 -16.67 16.10 16.57
CA GLY A 53 -17.47 14.93 16.94
C GLY A 53 -18.84 14.82 16.26
N THR A 54 -19.13 15.67 15.25
CA THR A 54 -20.37 15.61 14.46
C THR A 54 -20.05 15.75 12.96
N ASN A 55 -21.05 15.48 12.11
CA ASN A 55 -20.97 15.74 10.66
C ASN A 55 -21.54 17.12 10.29
N THR A 56 -21.80 17.99 11.27
CA THR A 56 -22.35 19.32 11.03
C THR A 56 -21.23 20.32 10.75
N GLY A 57 -21.24 20.92 9.57
CA GLY A 57 -20.21 21.87 9.14
C GLY A 57 -20.70 22.84 8.10
N THR A 58 -19.91 23.87 7.83
CA THR A 58 -20.13 24.91 6.83
C THR A 58 -18.79 25.40 6.28
N MET A 59 -18.82 26.23 5.23
CA MET A 59 -17.63 26.89 4.67
C MET A 59 -17.77 28.40 4.75
N SER A 60 -16.66 29.12 4.94
CA SER A 60 -16.66 30.58 4.87
C SER A 60 -16.82 31.08 3.42
N ASN A 61 -17.55 32.19 3.26
CA ASN A 61 -17.75 32.87 1.99
C ASN A 61 -16.52 33.73 1.59
N ILE A 62 -16.65 34.50 0.51
CA ILE A 62 -15.58 35.39 -0.01
C ILE A 62 -15.16 36.47 0.99
N ASP A 63 -16.03 36.86 1.91
CA ASP A 63 -15.75 37.84 2.95
C ASP A 63 -15.25 37.18 4.25
N GLY A 64 -14.96 35.87 4.22
CA GLY A 64 -14.53 35.10 5.38
C GLY A 64 -15.67 34.78 6.37
N ILE A 65 -16.93 35.11 6.04
CA ILE A 65 -18.07 34.94 6.95
C ILE A 65 -18.58 33.51 6.86
N PHE A 66 -18.81 32.88 8.02
CA PHE A 66 -19.47 31.58 8.11
C PHE A 66 -20.77 31.65 8.91
N ASN A 67 -21.71 30.77 8.59
CA ASN A 67 -22.95 30.58 9.33
C ASN A 67 -23.20 29.08 9.53
N LEU A 68 -23.40 28.67 10.76
CA LEU A 68 -23.57 27.27 11.15
C LEU A 68 -24.72 27.14 12.14
N ASN A 69 -25.60 26.17 11.92
CA ASN A 69 -26.69 25.87 12.88
C ASN A 69 -26.25 24.72 13.79
N VAL A 70 -26.33 24.92 15.09
CA VAL A 70 -25.96 23.91 16.10
C VAL A 70 -27.13 23.77 17.06
N SER A 71 -27.44 22.56 17.53
CA SER A 71 -28.46 22.31 18.56
C SER A 71 -28.13 23.03 19.86
N GLY A 72 -29.07 23.78 20.38
CA GLY A 72 -28.89 24.69 21.53
C GLY A 72 -28.31 23.99 22.77
N ASP A 73 -28.71 22.76 23.04
CA ASP A 73 -28.28 21.97 24.20
C ASP A 73 -26.77 21.63 24.17
N LYS A 74 -26.11 21.75 23.02
CA LYS A 74 -24.68 21.44 22.85
C LYS A 74 -23.79 22.67 22.83
N LEU A 75 -24.35 23.88 22.86
CA LEU A 75 -23.59 25.12 22.66
C LEU A 75 -22.50 25.35 23.70
N ASP A 76 -22.72 24.99 24.93
CA ASP A 76 -21.73 25.18 26.00
C ASP A 76 -20.54 24.22 25.92
N LYS A 77 -20.73 23.06 25.30
CA LYS A 77 -19.72 22.00 25.19
C LYS A 77 -19.17 21.85 23.79
N ALA A 78 -19.77 22.49 22.78
CA ALA A 78 -19.36 22.35 21.41
C ALA A 78 -18.06 23.09 21.15
N GLU A 79 -17.22 22.45 20.35
CA GLU A 79 -15.95 22.96 19.84
C GLU A 79 -16.02 23.01 18.31
N LEU A 80 -15.62 24.15 17.72
CA LEU A 80 -15.53 24.32 16.28
C LEU A 80 -14.09 24.12 15.84
N LYS A 81 -13.88 23.26 14.84
CA LYS A 81 -12.62 23.08 14.14
C LYS A 81 -12.64 23.89 12.86
N PHE A 82 -11.67 24.79 12.71
CA PHE A 82 -11.42 25.59 11.51
C PHE A 82 -10.23 25.00 10.77
N SER A 83 -10.39 24.72 9.47
CA SER A 83 -9.32 24.17 8.65
C SER A 83 -9.37 24.75 7.23
N LEU A 84 -8.21 25.14 6.72
CA LEU A 84 -7.98 25.62 5.34
C LEU A 84 -6.62 25.13 4.89
N ILE A 85 -6.48 24.74 3.62
CA ILE A 85 -5.21 24.33 3.06
C ILE A 85 -4.24 25.52 3.10
N GLY A 86 -3.04 25.31 3.65
CA GLY A 86 -2.04 26.37 3.84
C GLY A 86 -2.15 27.11 5.19
N PHE A 87 -3.10 26.74 6.06
CA PHE A 87 -3.29 27.36 7.38
C PHE A 87 -3.33 26.31 8.48
N ALA A 88 -2.78 26.64 9.64
CA ALA A 88 -2.82 25.78 10.82
C ALA A 88 -4.27 25.62 11.31
N SER A 89 -4.70 24.35 11.45
CA SER A 89 -6.04 24.05 11.97
C SER A 89 -6.19 24.55 13.39
N LYS A 90 -7.31 25.20 13.71
CA LYS A 90 -7.59 25.78 15.03
C LYS A 90 -8.92 25.29 15.59
N ASN A 91 -8.90 24.82 16.82
CA ASN A 91 -10.09 24.46 17.54
C ASN A 91 -10.50 25.61 18.48
N VAL A 92 -11.78 25.93 18.50
CA VAL A 92 -12.34 27.00 19.34
C VAL A 92 -13.58 26.51 20.06
N ALA A 93 -13.54 26.48 21.37
CA ALA A 93 -14.70 26.14 22.21
C ALA A 93 -15.74 27.29 22.20
N LEU A 94 -17.00 26.97 21.95
CA LEU A 94 -18.07 27.94 21.83
C LEU A 94 -18.43 28.61 23.17
N LYS A 95 -18.47 27.86 24.27
CA LYS A 95 -18.78 28.35 25.61
C LYS A 95 -20.03 29.24 25.63
N GLY A 96 -21.09 28.82 24.90
CA GLY A 96 -22.33 29.56 24.79
C GLY A 96 -22.33 30.78 23.86
N LYS A 97 -21.21 31.07 23.15
CA LYS A 97 -21.13 32.21 22.22
C LYS A 97 -21.78 31.87 20.89
N THR A 98 -22.54 32.81 20.34
CA THR A 98 -23.18 32.73 19.03
C THR A 98 -22.41 33.47 17.94
N VAL A 99 -21.42 34.29 18.32
CA VAL A 99 -20.52 34.99 17.40
C VAL A 99 -19.06 34.60 17.73
N VAL A 100 -18.36 34.05 16.75
CA VAL A 100 -16.99 33.53 16.91
C VAL A 100 -16.11 34.04 15.77
N ASN A 101 -15.27 35.00 16.08
CA ASN A 101 -14.24 35.47 15.14
C ASN A 101 -12.92 34.73 15.37
N VAL A 102 -12.32 34.24 14.30
CA VAL A 102 -11.12 33.41 14.37
C VAL A 102 -10.04 33.96 13.45
N THR A 103 -8.83 34.03 13.98
CA THR A 103 -7.64 34.30 13.16
C THR A 103 -6.87 32.97 13.01
N LEU A 104 -6.65 32.58 11.75
CA LEU A 104 -5.79 31.46 11.41
C LEU A 104 -4.39 31.98 11.11
N SER A 105 -3.37 31.29 11.57
CA SER A 105 -1.98 31.48 11.18
C SER A 105 -1.71 30.66 9.92
N GLU A 106 -0.92 31.21 9.02
CA GLU A 106 -0.34 30.39 7.96
C GLU A 106 0.37 29.19 8.59
N ASP A 107 0.11 28.03 8.04
CA ASP A 107 0.83 26.84 8.45
C ASP A 107 2.16 26.83 7.71
N ASP A 108 3.20 27.33 8.37
CA ASP A 108 4.58 27.19 7.89
C ASP A 108 5.03 25.73 7.82
N GLN A 109 4.24 24.81 8.36
CA GLN A 109 4.24 23.39 8.09
C GLN A 109 3.36 23.08 6.84
N ILE A 110 3.54 23.79 5.74
CA ILE A 110 3.44 23.14 4.44
C ILE A 110 4.35 21.93 4.63
N LEU A 111 3.78 20.73 4.53
CA LEU A 111 4.55 19.50 4.54
C LEU A 111 5.75 19.73 3.65
N ASP A 112 6.86 20.19 4.24
CA ASP A 112 8.14 20.26 3.58
C ASP A 112 8.46 18.81 3.25
N GLU A 113 7.97 18.33 2.10
CA GLU A 113 8.30 17.03 1.59
C GLU A 113 9.81 16.99 1.44
N VAL A 114 10.43 16.47 2.48
CA VAL A 114 11.88 16.33 2.55
C VAL A 114 12.24 15.10 1.76
N VAL A 115 13.02 15.29 0.72
CA VAL A 115 13.54 14.20 -0.10
C VAL A 115 14.96 13.91 0.34
N VAL A 116 15.25 12.64 0.59
CA VAL A 116 16.63 12.21 0.83
C VAL A 116 17.39 12.27 -0.48
N VAL A 117 18.50 13.02 -0.50
CA VAL A 117 19.36 13.21 -1.67
C VAL A 117 20.79 12.89 -1.26
N GLY A 118 21.32 11.80 -1.80
CA GLY A 118 22.68 11.40 -1.46
C GLY A 118 22.85 11.07 0.02
N TYR A 119 23.74 11.81 0.69
CA TYR A 119 24.03 11.63 2.13
C TYR A 119 23.28 12.62 3.03
N GLY A 120 22.29 13.34 2.50
CA GLY A 120 21.53 14.34 3.26
C GLY A 120 20.08 14.43 2.85
N THR A 121 19.33 15.24 3.59
CA THR A 121 17.94 15.55 3.30
C THR A 121 17.82 16.97 2.76
N GLN A 122 17.07 17.16 1.68
CA GLN A 122 16.77 18.49 1.12
C GLN A 122 15.26 18.66 0.92
N LYS A 123 14.77 19.87 1.03
CA LYS A 123 13.39 20.18 0.72
C LYS A 123 13.12 19.93 -0.76
N LYS A 124 12.06 19.24 -1.12
CA LYS A 124 11.68 18.95 -2.52
C LYS A 124 11.62 20.20 -3.37
N ALA A 125 11.13 21.30 -2.80
CA ALA A 125 11.03 22.60 -3.46
C ALA A 125 12.40 23.23 -3.85
N THR A 126 13.50 22.84 -3.19
CA THR A 126 14.86 23.35 -3.45
C THR A 126 15.69 22.43 -4.33
N LEU A 127 15.15 21.28 -4.74
CA LEU A 127 15.85 20.33 -5.61
C LEU A 127 15.87 20.83 -7.04
N THR A 128 17.06 21.14 -7.54
CA THR A 128 17.30 21.52 -8.95
C THR A 128 17.45 20.30 -9.86
N GLY A 129 17.61 19.12 -9.30
CA GLY A 129 17.78 17.84 -10.02
C GLY A 129 16.46 17.15 -10.35
N ALA A 130 16.45 16.29 -11.38
CA ALA A 130 15.31 15.46 -11.74
C ALA A 130 15.13 14.31 -10.72
N VAL A 131 14.44 14.58 -9.61
CA VAL A 131 14.11 13.60 -8.56
C VAL A 131 12.62 13.30 -8.59
N SER A 132 12.28 12.02 -8.54
CA SER A 132 10.90 11.54 -8.41
C SER A 132 10.81 10.68 -7.15
N THR A 133 9.88 10.99 -6.27
CA THR A 133 9.72 10.31 -4.97
C THR A 133 8.30 9.81 -4.81
N ILE A 134 8.14 8.64 -4.20
CA ILE A 134 6.85 8.11 -3.72
C ILE A 134 6.98 7.70 -2.26
N GLY A 135 5.90 7.89 -1.50
CA GLY A 135 5.79 7.46 -0.11
C GLY A 135 5.19 6.07 0.07
N THR A 136 5.10 5.62 1.31
CA THR A 136 4.55 4.30 1.70
C THR A 136 3.11 4.12 1.21
N ASP A 137 2.26 5.12 1.39
CA ASP A 137 0.82 5.03 1.07
C ASP A 137 0.61 4.78 -0.42
N GLU A 138 1.36 5.47 -1.26
CA GLU A 138 1.31 5.28 -2.71
C GLU A 138 1.93 3.94 -3.13
N LEU A 139 3.00 3.51 -2.45
CA LEU A 139 3.67 2.25 -2.70
C LEU A 139 2.76 1.06 -2.44
N THR A 140 2.03 1.05 -1.32
CA THR A 140 1.24 -0.10 -0.83
C THR A 140 -0.14 -0.26 -1.47
N VAL A 141 -0.57 0.64 -2.36
CA VAL A 141 -1.86 0.54 -3.07
C VAL A 141 -2.03 -0.80 -3.81
N THR A 142 -0.94 -1.34 -4.36
CA THR A 142 -0.96 -2.60 -5.11
C THR A 142 -0.06 -3.62 -4.42
N PRO A 143 -0.59 -4.41 -3.47
CA PRO A 143 0.22 -5.37 -2.73
C PRO A 143 0.70 -6.52 -3.65
N THR A 144 2.00 -6.74 -3.70
CA THR A 144 2.64 -7.87 -4.39
C THR A 144 3.80 -8.39 -3.55
N SER A 145 4.28 -9.61 -3.84
CA SER A 145 5.45 -10.18 -3.16
C SER A 145 6.74 -9.40 -3.40
N ASN A 146 6.84 -8.71 -4.54
CA ASN A 146 8.02 -8.00 -4.99
C ASN A 146 7.79 -6.48 -4.96
N VAL A 147 8.48 -5.79 -4.04
CA VAL A 147 8.37 -4.32 -3.89
C VAL A 147 8.70 -3.57 -5.19
N GLN A 148 9.61 -4.09 -6.01
CA GLN A 148 9.93 -3.49 -7.30
C GLN A 148 8.69 -3.38 -8.19
N ASN A 149 7.82 -4.40 -8.21
CA ASN A 149 6.60 -4.38 -9.02
C ASN A 149 5.59 -3.35 -8.53
N MET A 150 5.60 -3.02 -7.23
CA MET A 150 4.75 -1.97 -6.67
C MET A 150 5.08 -0.58 -7.20
N LEU A 151 6.30 -0.38 -7.73
CA LEU A 151 6.73 0.89 -8.34
C LEU A 151 6.25 1.05 -9.80
N ALA A 152 5.75 -0.01 -10.43
CA ALA A 152 5.37 0.01 -11.84
C ALA A 152 4.32 1.09 -12.12
N GLY A 153 4.61 1.98 -13.06
CA GLY A 153 3.75 3.08 -13.46
C GLY A 153 3.69 4.27 -12.50
N LYS A 154 4.35 4.21 -11.33
CA LYS A 154 4.28 5.27 -10.31
C LYS A 154 5.42 6.28 -10.38
N LEU A 155 6.57 5.88 -10.92
CA LEU A 155 7.76 6.73 -11.01
C LEU A 155 8.05 7.11 -12.47
N PRO A 156 7.99 8.39 -12.85
CA PRO A 156 8.28 8.82 -14.22
C PRO A 156 9.69 8.41 -14.66
N GLY A 157 9.78 7.78 -15.84
CA GLY A 157 11.05 7.33 -16.44
C GLY A 157 11.62 6.04 -15.84
N VAL A 158 10.92 5.39 -14.92
CA VAL A 158 11.23 4.05 -14.43
C VAL A 158 10.38 3.04 -15.19
N ARG A 159 11.02 2.07 -15.81
CA ARG A 159 10.38 0.94 -16.46
C ARG A 159 10.63 -0.33 -15.66
N ILE A 160 9.56 -1.04 -15.36
CA ILE A 160 9.60 -2.32 -14.67
C ILE A 160 8.92 -3.36 -15.54
N GLN A 161 9.60 -4.47 -15.75
CA GLN A 161 9.10 -5.58 -16.54
C GLN A 161 9.24 -6.85 -15.72
N GLN A 162 8.13 -7.38 -15.25
CA GLN A 162 8.06 -8.70 -14.65
C GLN A 162 8.13 -9.75 -15.74
N ARG A 163 9.01 -10.73 -15.61
CA ARG A 163 9.23 -11.79 -16.61
C ARG A 163 8.53 -13.08 -16.27
N THR A 164 8.27 -13.32 -14.99
CA THR A 164 7.59 -14.51 -14.50
C THR A 164 6.61 -14.16 -13.39
N GLY A 165 5.54 -14.93 -13.27
CA GLY A 165 4.58 -14.88 -12.17
C GLY A 165 4.80 -15.98 -11.13
N GLU A 166 5.96 -16.64 -11.16
CA GLU A 166 6.29 -17.72 -10.22
C GLU A 166 6.46 -17.16 -8.81
N PRO A 167 5.80 -17.76 -7.79
CA PRO A 167 5.95 -17.34 -6.41
C PRO A 167 7.41 -17.28 -5.96
N GLY A 168 7.79 -16.17 -5.35
CA GLY A 168 9.16 -15.96 -4.87
C GLY A 168 10.21 -15.76 -5.96
N SER A 169 9.84 -15.77 -7.21
CA SER A 169 10.74 -15.40 -8.29
C SER A 169 10.88 -13.88 -8.37
N TYR A 170 12.11 -13.39 -8.32
CA TYR A 170 12.45 -11.97 -8.41
C TYR A 170 13.04 -11.59 -9.77
N ASP A 171 12.65 -12.30 -10.83
CA ASP A 171 13.09 -12.00 -12.21
C ASP A 171 12.27 -10.83 -12.80
N ALA A 172 12.35 -9.69 -12.13
CA ALA A 172 11.82 -8.43 -12.63
C ALA A 172 12.99 -7.53 -13.03
N LYS A 173 12.98 -7.08 -14.29
CA LYS A 173 13.96 -6.11 -14.78
C LYS A 173 13.46 -4.70 -14.52
N MET A 174 14.33 -3.88 -13.92
CA MET A 174 14.09 -2.44 -13.74
C MET A 174 15.14 -1.67 -14.53
N ASP A 175 14.70 -0.65 -15.24
CA ASP A 175 15.59 0.31 -15.88
C ASP A 175 15.09 1.75 -15.66
N ILE A 176 16.01 2.70 -15.70
CA ILE A 176 15.73 4.12 -15.67
C ILE A 176 16.09 4.69 -17.04
N ARG A 177 15.09 5.24 -17.76
CA ARG A 177 15.23 5.84 -19.10
C ARG A 177 15.89 4.91 -20.14
N GLY A 178 15.81 3.58 -19.96
CA GLY A 178 16.41 2.62 -20.87
C GLY A 178 17.93 2.42 -20.70
N LEU A 179 18.54 3.03 -19.68
CA LEU A 179 19.98 2.98 -19.46
C LEU A 179 20.45 1.69 -18.79
N GLY A 180 19.55 0.86 -18.32
CA GLY A 180 19.83 -0.40 -17.63
C GLY A 180 19.53 -0.36 -16.14
N THR A 181 20.01 -1.39 -15.43
CA THR A 181 19.73 -1.57 -14.00
C THR A 181 20.34 -0.44 -13.18
N PRO A 182 19.53 0.30 -12.36
CA PRO A 182 20.03 1.38 -11.51
C PRO A 182 20.84 0.84 -10.33
N LEU A 183 21.64 1.72 -9.73
CA LEU A 183 22.24 1.48 -8.43
C LEU A 183 21.18 1.57 -7.35
N VAL A 184 21.09 0.57 -6.48
CA VAL A 184 20.19 0.59 -5.34
C VAL A 184 20.95 1.02 -4.08
N VAL A 185 20.37 1.98 -3.36
CA VAL A 185 20.90 2.47 -2.09
C VAL A 185 19.79 2.41 -1.06
N ILE A 186 19.98 1.64 0.01
CA ILE A 186 19.01 1.50 1.11
C ILE A 186 19.63 2.11 2.36
N ASP A 187 18.99 3.11 2.93
CA ASP A 187 19.46 3.84 4.12
C ASP A 187 20.93 4.31 4.01
N GLY A 188 21.32 4.80 2.82
CA GLY A 188 22.67 5.27 2.52
C GLY A 188 23.68 4.18 2.18
N VAL A 189 23.32 2.92 2.23
CA VAL A 189 24.19 1.77 1.91
C VAL A 189 23.86 1.21 0.54
N VAL A 190 24.87 1.05 -0.32
CA VAL A 190 24.71 0.40 -1.63
C VAL A 190 24.38 -1.09 -1.43
N ARG A 191 23.32 -1.54 -2.06
CA ARG A 191 22.79 -2.90 -1.97
C ARG A 191 22.51 -3.50 -3.34
N GLU A 192 22.28 -4.80 -3.37
CA GLU A 192 21.81 -5.49 -4.56
C GLU A 192 20.33 -5.20 -4.83
N VAL A 193 19.94 -5.30 -6.11
CA VAL A 193 18.52 -5.13 -6.51
C VAL A 193 17.63 -6.17 -5.81
N SER A 194 18.15 -7.38 -5.63
CA SER A 194 17.46 -8.47 -4.93
C SER A 194 17.11 -8.12 -3.47
N ASP A 195 17.96 -7.35 -2.78
CA ASP A 195 17.68 -6.90 -1.42
C ASP A 195 16.48 -5.96 -1.39
N PHE A 196 16.40 -5.04 -2.36
CA PHE A 196 15.26 -4.14 -2.50
C PHE A 196 13.96 -4.89 -2.84
N GLN A 197 14.03 -5.84 -3.78
CA GLN A 197 12.86 -6.60 -4.22
C GLN A 197 12.16 -7.35 -3.08
N ARG A 198 12.94 -7.76 -2.08
CA ARG A 198 12.49 -8.58 -0.94
C ARG A 198 12.18 -7.76 0.32
N LEU A 199 12.32 -6.44 0.29
CA LEU A 199 11.92 -5.60 1.42
C LEU A 199 10.45 -5.76 1.74
N GLU A 200 10.09 -5.48 2.98
CA GLU A 200 8.70 -5.30 3.38
C GLU A 200 8.25 -3.87 3.01
N ALA A 201 7.16 -3.76 2.24
CA ALA A 201 6.70 -2.47 1.73
C ALA A 201 6.33 -1.49 2.85
N ASN A 202 5.77 -1.99 3.95
CA ASN A 202 5.41 -1.18 5.12
C ASN A 202 6.61 -0.66 5.90
N ASP A 203 7.81 -1.22 5.68
CA ASP A 203 9.05 -0.75 6.28
C ASP A 203 9.66 0.43 5.51
N ILE A 204 9.18 0.71 4.30
CA ILE A 204 9.69 1.76 3.43
C ILE A 204 8.96 3.06 3.76
N GLU A 205 9.70 4.12 4.05
CA GLU A 205 9.18 5.48 4.20
C GLU A 205 9.02 6.16 2.85
N SER A 206 10.05 6.05 2.00
CA SER A 206 10.03 6.63 0.66
C SER A 206 10.98 5.92 -0.29
N VAL A 207 10.65 6.00 -1.57
CA VAL A 207 11.51 5.58 -2.68
C VAL A 207 11.71 6.76 -3.61
N SER A 208 12.97 7.17 -3.79
CA SER A 208 13.36 8.28 -4.65
C SER A 208 14.23 7.79 -5.80
N VAL A 209 13.98 8.30 -6.99
CA VAL A 209 14.79 8.02 -8.18
C VAL A 209 15.60 9.23 -8.54
N LEU A 210 16.93 9.09 -8.44
CA LEU A 210 17.88 10.11 -8.84
C LEU A 210 18.30 9.85 -10.28
N LYS A 211 18.19 10.88 -11.11
CA LYS A 211 18.49 10.85 -12.54
C LYS A 211 19.55 11.89 -12.86
N ASP A 212 20.33 11.65 -13.90
CA ASP A 212 21.28 12.61 -14.43
C ASP A 212 22.28 13.12 -13.35
N ALA A 213 22.47 14.43 -13.27
CA ALA A 213 23.45 15.06 -12.36
C ALA A 213 23.19 14.74 -10.87
N SER A 214 21.94 14.50 -10.47
CA SER A 214 21.63 14.15 -9.07
C SER A 214 22.17 12.77 -8.66
N ALA A 215 22.39 11.87 -9.61
CA ALA A 215 22.99 10.56 -9.37
C ALA A 215 24.54 10.62 -9.27
N ALA A 216 25.17 11.70 -9.75
CA ALA A 216 26.63 11.79 -9.84
C ALA A 216 27.37 11.66 -8.50
N ILE A 217 26.72 12.00 -7.38
CA ILE A 217 27.27 11.85 -6.03
C ILE A 217 27.67 10.40 -5.70
N TYR A 218 27.04 9.42 -6.37
CA TYR A 218 27.35 7.99 -6.21
C TYR A 218 28.41 7.46 -7.19
N GLY A 219 29.00 8.37 -8.00
CA GLY A 219 30.10 8.08 -8.92
C GLY A 219 29.68 7.27 -10.15
N MET A 220 30.64 6.62 -10.77
CA MET A 220 30.45 5.91 -12.06
C MET A 220 29.43 4.77 -11.99
N ARG A 221 29.26 4.14 -10.84
CA ARG A 221 28.27 3.05 -10.65
C ARG A 221 26.84 3.53 -10.79
N ALA A 222 26.60 4.84 -10.69
CA ALA A 222 25.28 5.47 -10.78
C ALA A 222 24.96 5.95 -12.21
N SER A 223 25.73 5.59 -13.23
CA SER A 223 25.52 6.00 -14.62
C SER A 223 24.11 5.68 -15.14
N ASN A 224 23.51 4.60 -14.65
CA ASN A 224 22.16 4.18 -15.01
C ASN A 224 21.08 4.78 -14.10
N GLY A 225 21.42 5.77 -13.23
CA GLY A 225 20.57 6.32 -12.21
C GLY A 225 20.67 5.57 -10.87
N VAL A 226 20.06 6.15 -9.83
CA VAL A 226 20.06 5.60 -8.48
C VAL A 226 18.63 5.46 -7.99
N LEU A 227 18.31 4.31 -7.42
CA LEU A 227 17.12 4.07 -6.62
C LEU A 227 17.50 4.23 -5.15
N LEU A 228 17.04 5.30 -4.54
CA LEU A 228 17.28 5.61 -3.15
C LEU A 228 16.08 5.20 -2.33
N VAL A 229 16.25 4.28 -1.40
CA VAL A 229 15.21 3.75 -0.52
C VAL A 229 15.51 4.19 0.90
N THR A 230 14.54 4.85 1.53
CA THR A 230 14.60 5.23 2.93
C THR A 230 13.63 4.36 3.71
N THR A 231 14.09 3.74 4.78
CA THR A 231 13.23 2.94 5.64
C THR A 231 12.68 3.76 6.80
N ARG A 232 11.51 3.37 7.28
CA ARG A 232 10.81 4.08 8.37
C ARG A 232 11.65 4.11 9.63
N LYS A 233 11.64 5.27 10.28
CA LYS A 233 12.25 5.49 11.58
C LYS A 233 11.16 5.71 12.64
N GLY A 234 11.55 5.74 13.90
CA GLY A 234 10.61 6.07 14.98
C GLY A 234 10.09 7.50 14.83
N GLU A 235 8.78 7.64 14.88
CA GLU A 235 8.13 8.95 14.88
C GLU A 235 8.13 9.56 16.29
N SER A 236 8.20 10.88 16.36
CA SER A 236 8.10 11.60 17.64
C SER A 236 6.68 11.46 18.21
N GLY A 237 6.55 11.00 19.45
CA GLY A 237 5.26 10.88 20.12
C GLY A 237 5.09 9.62 20.94
N LYS A 238 3.84 9.26 21.21
CA LYS A 238 3.48 8.03 21.93
C LYS A 238 3.75 6.82 21.06
N THR A 239 4.04 5.70 21.70
CA THR A 239 4.13 4.40 21.01
C THR A 239 2.86 4.12 20.22
N ARG A 240 3.04 3.83 18.94
CA ARG A 240 1.98 3.43 18.01
C ARG A 240 2.26 2.01 17.54
N ILE A 241 1.23 1.18 17.55
CA ILE A 241 1.27 -0.18 17.02
C ILE A 241 0.26 -0.24 15.88
N ASP A 242 0.73 -0.61 14.70
CA ASP A 242 -0.12 -0.77 13.53
C ASP A 242 -0.05 -2.23 13.04
N TYR A 243 -1.19 -2.73 12.60
CA TYR A 243 -1.31 -4.02 11.94
C TYR A 243 -1.90 -3.82 10.55
N THR A 244 -1.22 -4.36 9.56
CA THR A 244 -1.70 -4.42 8.17
C THR A 244 -1.82 -5.87 7.75
N GLY A 245 -3.02 -6.26 7.32
CA GLY A 245 -3.26 -7.62 6.82
C GLY A 245 -3.99 -7.58 5.48
N SER A 246 -3.60 -8.48 4.56
CA SER A 246 -4.32 -8.69 3.32
C SER A 246 -4.39 -10.17 3.00
N PHE A 247 -5.52 -10.55 2.41
CA PHE A 247 -5.75 -11.88 1.88
C PHE A 247 -6.32 -11.75 0.47
N GLY A 248 -5.79 -12.51 -0.46
CA GLY A 248 -6.19 -12.44 -1.86
C GLY A 248 -6.08 -13.79 -2.55
N PHE A 249 -6.62 -13.83 -3.76
CA PHE A 249 -6.48 -14.96 -4.66
C PHE A 249 -5.87 -14.50 -5.97
N GLN A 250 -4.98 -15.31 -6.50
CA GLN A 250 -4.44 -15.15 -7.85
C GLN A 250 -5.12 -16.13 -8.79
N ASN A 251 -5.30 -15.70 -10.03
CA ASN A 251 -5.83 -16.51 -11.10
C ASN A 251 -4.96 -16.30 -12.35
N PRO A 252 -4.55 -17.36 -13.06
CA PRO A 252 -3.92 -17.23 -14.36
C PRO A 252 -4.81 -16.45 -15.33
N SER A 253 -4.36 -15.28 -15.79
CA SER A 253 -5.17 -14.35 -16.60
C SER A 253 -5.00 -14.50 -18.11
N GLY A 254 -4.08 -15.30 -18.57
CA GLY A 254 -3.78 -15.42 -20.00
C GLY A 254 -3.09 -16.74 -20.32
N LEU A 255 -3.80 -17.85 -20.15
CA LEU A 255 -3.34 -19.12 -20.70
C LEU A 255 -3.54 -19.08 -22.23
N PRO A 256 -2.55 -19.55 -23.02
CA PRO A 256 -2.74 -19.70 -24.45
C PRO A 256 -3.91 -20.61 -24.76
N ASP A 257 -4.72 -20.25 -25.75
CA ASP A 257 -5.72 -21.15 -26.27
C ASP A 257 -5.04 -22.33 -26.95
N VAL A 258 -5.35 -23.52 -26.46
CA VAL A 258 -4.82 -24.78 -27.01
C VAL A 258 -5.93 -25.50 -27.78
N LEU A 259 -5.51 -26.29 -28.75
CA LEU A 259 -6.45 -27.11 -29.53
C LEU A 259 -7.02 -28.22 -28.65
N ASP A 260 -8.30 -28.52 -28.84
CA ASP A 260 -8.86 -29.74 -28.29
C ASP A 260 -8.30 -31.00 -29.00
N ALA A 261 -8.53 -32.18 -28.42
CA ALA A 261 -7.96 -33.41 -28.91
C ALA A 261 -8.44 -33.71 -30.37
N ALA A 262 -9.68 -33.36 -30.72
CA ALA A 262 -10.20 -33.58 -32.08
C ALA A 262 -9.54 -32.63 -33.09
N GLN A 263 -9.46 -31.35 -32.76
CA GLN A 263 -8.77 -30.33 -33.57
C GLN A 263 -7.30 -30.68 -33.81
N TYR A 264 -6.60 -31.11 -32.73
CA TYR A 264 -5.21 -31.53 -32.80
C TYR A 264 -5.06 -32.74 -33.74
N ALA A 265 -5.91 -33.77 -33.60
CA ALA A 265 -5.87 -34.95 -34.44
C ALA A 265 -6.15 -34.62 -35.93
N GLU A 266 -7.08 -33.69 -36.19
CA GLU A 266 -7.37 -33.22 -37.57
C GLU A 266 -6.15 -32.52 -38.20
N LEU A 267 -5.50 -31.61 -37.45
CA LEU A 267 -4.31 -30.92 -37.94
C LEU A 267 -3.14 -31.88 -38.20
N VAL A 268 -2.95 -32.88 -37.33
CA VAL A 268 -1.91 -33.90 -37.55
C VAL A 268 -2.22 -34.74 -38.80
N ARG A 269 -3.48 -35.12 -39.03
CA ARG A 269 -3.90 -35.82 -40.26
C ARG A 269 -3.63 -34.97 -41.50
N GLU A 270 -3.92 -33.69 -41.46
CA GLU A 270 -3.63 -32.76 -42.56
C GLU A 270 -2.11 -32.64 -42.78
N ALA A 271 -1.32 -32.53 -41.72
CA ALA A 271 0.15 -32.50 -41.79
C ALA A 271 0.72 -33.80 -42.41
N ASP A 272 0.21 -34.97 -42.01
CA ASP A 272 0.64 -36.26 -42.56
C ASP A 272 0.31 -36.36 -44.04
N LYS A 273 -0.89 -35.90 -44.47
CA LYS A 273 -1.25 -35.80 -45.89
C LYS A 273 -0.33 -34.90 -46.66
N ASN A 274 0.00 -33.73 -46.14
CA ASN A 274 0.86 -32.75 -46.82
C ASN A 274 2.32 -33.22 -46.88
N MET A 275 2.77 -34.04 -45.95
CA MET A 275 4.07 -34.70 -45.93
C MET A 275 4.13 -35.95 -46.85
N GLY A 276 3.01 -36.34 -47.48
CA GLY A 276 2.95 -37.54 -48.33
C GLY A 276 2.96 -38.87 -47.55
N ARG A 277 2.71 -38.82 -46.22
CA ARG A 277 2.71 -40.03 -45.36
C ARG A 277 1.38 -40.78 -45.40
N GLY A 278 0.30 -40.16 -45.92
CA GLY A 278 -1.06 -40.65 -45.86
C GLY A 278 -1.88 -40.11 -44.71
N ILE A 279 -3.12 -39.77 -44.97
CA ILE A 279 -3.99 -39.00 -44.05
C ILE A 279 -4.31 -39.72 -42.72
N ASN A 280 -4.21 -41.03 -42.68
CA ASN A 280 -4.56 -41.85 -41.52
C ASN A 280 -3.34 -42.48 -40.83
N THR A 281 -2.15 -41.92 -41.02
CA THR A 281 -0.92 -42.51 -40.49
C THR A 281 -0.82 -42.43 -38.99
N THR A 282 -1.14 -41.26 -38.43
CA THR A 282 -1.05 -41.02 -36.98
C THR A 282 -2.40 -41.16 -36.30
N PHE A 283 -3.43 -40.55 -36.87
CA PHE A 283 -4.79 -40.62 -36.38
C PHE A 283 -5.75 -41.00 -37.52
N THR A 284 -6.72 -41.85 -37.23
CA THR A 284 -7.79 -42.22 -38.15
C THR A 284 -8.96 -41.25 -38.06
N GLU A 285 -9.91 -41.34 -39.00
CA GLU A 285 -11.16 -40.59 -38.91
C GLU A 285 -12.03 -41.03 -37.75
N GLU A 286 -11.95 -42.30 -37.38
CA GLU A 286 -12.64 -42.86 -36.21
C GLU A 286 -12.04 -42.29 -34.91
N ASP A 287 -10.74 -42.07 -34.85
CA ASP A 287 -10.09 -41.43 -33.70
C ASP A 287 -10.58 -39.99 -33.52
N VAL A 288 -10.68 -39.21 -34.59
CA VAL A 288 -11.22 -37.87 -34.54
C VAL A 288 -12.68 -37.89 -34.08
N ALA A 289 -13.49 -38.81 -34.62
CA ALA A 289 -14.89 -38.94 -34.21
C ALA A 289 -15.03 -39.38 -32.72
N ARG A 290 -14.11 -40.21 -32.27
CA ARG A 290 -14.04 -40.59 -30.85
C ARG A 290 -13.68 -39.39 -29.95
N PHE A 291 -12.64 -38.61 -30.27
CA PHE A 291 -12.24 -37.44 -29.52
C PHE A 291 -13.34 -36.37 -29.48
N ARG A 292 -14.12 -36.20 -30.56
CA ARG A 292 -15.29 -35.31 -30.55
C ARG A 292 -16.38 -35.75 -29.58
N ARG A 293 -16.59 -37.06 -29.40
CA ARG A 293 -17.61 -37.61 -28.48
C ARG A 293 -17.15 -37.66 -27.04
N GLU A 294 -15.92 -38.08 -26.82
CA GLU A 294 -15.37 -38.35 -25.49
C GLU A 294 -14.65 -37.15 -24.90
N GLY A 295 -14.33 -36.17 -25.76
CA GLY A 295 -13.45 -35.05 -25.42
C GLY A 295 -11.97 -35.46 -25.36
N GLY A 296 -11.15 -34.59 -24.89
CA GLY A 296 -9.72 -34.80 -24.62
C GLY A 296 -9.38 -34.39 -23.18
N THR A 297 -8.14 -34.58 -22.83
CA THR A 297 -7.63 -34.12 -21.54
C THR A 297 -7.33 -32.63 -21.62
N ASP A 298 -7.99 -31.83 -20.79
CA ASP A 298 -7.58 -30.46 -20.54
C ASP A 298 -6.36 -30.48 -19.60
N TRP A 299 -5.18 -30.26 -20.18
CA TRP A 299 -3.93 -30.27 -19.46
C TRP A 299 -3.78 -29.09 -18.50
N TYR A 300 -4.40 -27.94 -18.80
CA TYR A 300 -4.38 -26.81 -17.89
C TYR A 300 -5.22 -27.09 -16.65
N ASP A 301 -6.45 -27.59 -16.83
CA ASP A 301 -7.30 -27.96 -15.71
C ASP A 301 -6.70 -29.12 -14.90
N LEU A 302 -6.05 -30.07 -15.55
CA LEU A 302 -5.39 -31.18 -14.86
C LEU A 302 -4.21 -30.72 -13.99
N ALA A 303 -3.38 -29.79 -14.51
CA ALA A 303 -2.10 -29.42 -13.90
C ALA A 303 -2.18 -28.18 -13.01
N MET A 304 -3.11 -27.25 -13.29
CA MET A 304 -3.14 -25.92 -12.66
C MET A 304 -4.35 -25.74 -11.76
N LYS A 305 -4.18 -24.90 -10.75
CA LYS A 305 -5.26 -24.39 -9.88
C LYS A 305 -5.81 -23.10 -10.50
N ASN A 306 -7.13 -22.93 -10.46
CA ASN A 306 -7.77 -21.70 -10.95
C ASN A 306 -7.71 -20.56 -9.92
N LEU A 307 -7.62 -20.89 -8.64
CA LEU A 307 -7.53 -19.91 -7.55
C LEU A 307 -6.39 -20.32 -6.61
N VAL A 308 -5.47 -19.41 -6.41
CA VAL A 308 -4.28 -19.62 -5.59
C VAL A 308 -4.26 -18.58 -4.49
N PRO A 309 -4.27 -18.98 -3.21
CA PRO A 309 -4.31 -18.04 -2.10
C PRO A 309 -2.96 -17.32 -1.93
N GLN A 310 -3.05 -16.05 -1.55
CA GLN A 310 -1.93 -15.26 -1.05
C GLN A 310 -2.33 -14.56 0.24
N THR A 311 -1.41 -14.45 1.17
CA THR A 311 -1.62 -13.79 2.45
C THR A 311 -0.45 -12.88 2.79
N HIS A 312 -0.75 -11.74 3.38
CA HIS A 312 0.26 -10.81 3.88
C HIS A 312 -0.17 -10.27 5.25
N HIS A 313 0.75 -10.30 6.19
CA HIS A 313 0.56 -9.77 7.54
C HIS A 313 1.79 -9.00 7.95
N ASN A 314 1.59 -7.78 8.43
CA ASN A 314 2.67 -6.94 8.94
C ASN A 314 2.23 -6.27 10.24
N VAL A 315 3.10 -6.32 11.25
CA VAL A 315 2.93 -5.62 12.52
C VAL A 315 4.09 -4.68 12.70
N THR A 316 3.81 -3.40 12.93
CA THR A 316 4.83 -2.40 13.22
C THR A 316 4.60 -1.77 14.57
N ALA A 317 5.68 -1.43 15.26
CA ALA A 317 5.67 -0.66 16.49
C ALA A 317 6.67 0.48 16.36
N SER A 318 6.20 1.71 16.46
CA SER A 318 7.04 2.90 16.36
C SER A 318 6.79 3.84 17.53
N GLY A 319 7.80 4.63 17.87
CA GLY A 319 7.68 5.60 18.94
C GLY A 319 8.99 6.31 19.26
N SER A 320 8.89 7.27 20.17
CA SER A 320 10.06 7.97 20.66
C SER A 320 9.99 8.22 22.16
N GLY A 321 11.15 8.12 22.80
CA GLY A 321 11.40 8.65 24.12
C GLY A 321 12.07 10.02 24.05
N LYS A 322 12.62 10.50 25.17
CA LYS A 322 13.32 11.80 25.22
C LYS A 322 14.59 11.86 24.37
N ARG A 323 15.28 10.74 24.18
CA ARG A 323 16.56 10.62 23.47
C ARG A 323 16.64 9.39 22.55
N THR A 324 15.53 8.70 22.35
CA THR A 324 15.53 7.43 21.63
C THR A 324 14.33 7.41 20.70
N GLN A 325 14.54 7.06 19.46
CA GLN A 325 13.48 6.76 18.52
C GLN A 325 13.62 5.30 18.10
N TYR A 326 12.50 4.61 17.93
CA TYR A 326 12.50 3.22 17.53
C TYR A 326 11.39 2.92 16.55
N PHE A 327 11.72 2.04 15.62
CA PHE A 327 10.79 1.41 14.71
C PHE A 327 11.10 -0.08 14.68
N LEU A 328 10.10 -0.89 14.95
CA LEU A 328 10.16 -2.35 14.91
C LEU A 328 9.11 -2.84 13.95
N SER A 329 9.44 -3.82 13.11
CA SER A 329 8.51 -4.42 12.16
C SER A 329 8.72 -5.92 12.11
N PHE A 330 7.60 -6.64 11.98
CA PHE A 330 7.56 -8.05 11.66
C PHE A 330 6.55 -8.26 10.53
N GLY A 331 7.03 -8.78 9.40
CA GLY A 331 6.22 -9.08 8.22
C GLY A 331 6.23 -10.56 7.89
N TYR A 332 5.07 -11.08 7.49
CA TYR A 332 4.89 -12.39 6.90
C TYR A 332 4.17 -12.27 5.57
N TYR A 333 4.71 -12.90 4.55
CA TYR A 333 4.07 -13.05 3.24
C TYR A 333 4.06 -14.52 2.85
N GLY A 334 2.90 -15.02 2.45
CA GLY A 334 2.69 -16.38 1.96
C GLY A 334 1.97 -16.38 0.62
N GLU A 335 2.46 -17.14 -0.33
CA GLU A 335 1.92 -17.28 -1.67
C GLU A 335 2.12 -18.71 -2.16
N ASP A 336 1.05 -19.35 -2.60
CA ASP A 336 1.11 -20.68 -3.21
C ASP A 336 1.37 -20.56 -4.73
N GLY A 337 1.88 -21.64 -5.32
CA GLY A 337 2.00 -21.76 -6.76
C GLY A 337 0.73 -22.27 -7.43
N ILE A 338 0.63 -21.98 -8.73
CA ILE A 338 -0.50 -22.38 -9.57
C ILE A 338 -0.58 -23.89 -9.83
N TRP A 339 0.50 -24.63 -9.59
CA TRP A 339 0.53 -26.08 -9.87
C TRP A 339 -0.24 -26.88 -8.82
N LYS A 340 -1.08 -27.83 -9.25
CA LYS A 340 -1.83 -28.72 -8.36
C LYS A 340 -0.92 -29.67 -7.55
N THR A 341 0.30 -29.88 -7.99
CA THR A 341 1.30 -30.67 -7.25
C THR A 341 1.66 -30.04 -5.91
N GLY A 342 1.47 -28.72 -5.74
CA GLY A 342 1.79 -28.03 -4.49
C GLY A 342 3.28 -27.82 -4.25
N ASP A 343 4.14 -28.04 -5.24
CA ASP A 343 5.59 -27.97 -5.11
C ASP A 343 6.15 -26.55 -5.06
N LEU A 344 5.40 -25.56 -5.56
CA LEU A 344 5.76 -24.15 -5.54
C LEU A 344 5.02 -23.44 -4.42
N ASN A 345 5.72 -23.19 -3.32
CA ASN A 345 5.24 -22.40 -2.20
C ASN A 345 6.29 -21.37 -1.86
N TYR A 346 5.84 -20.15 -1.61
CA TYR A 346 6.71 -19.07 -1.20
C TYR A 346 6.27 -18.51 0.15
N HIS A 347 7.20 -18.50 1.09
CA HIS A 347 7.01 -17.90 2.41
C HIS A 347 8.16 -16.95 2.71
N ARG A 348 7.85 -15.75 3.14
CA ARG A 348 8.85 -14.75 3.50
C ARG A 348 8.52 -14.18 4.88
N TYR A 349 9.53 -14.16 5.73
CA TYR A 349 9.50 -13.52 7.04
C TYR A 349 10.49 -12.39 7.04
N ASN A 350 10.03 -11.19 7.35
CA ASN A 350 10.85 -9.99 7.45
C ASN A 350 10.85 -9.50 8.90
N ILE A 351 12.01 -9.12 9.39
CA ILE A 351 12.15 -8.45 10.71
C ILE A 351 13.00 -7.22 10.48
N ARG A 352 12.54 -6.08 10.98
CA ARG A 352 13.29 -4.83 10.97
C ARG A 352 13.28 -4.18 12.34
N SER A 353 14.45 -3.63 12.72
CA SER A 353 14.61 -2.83 13.93
C SER A 353 15.49 -1.64 13.59
N ASN A 354 14.91 -0.46 13.56
CA ASN A 354 15.61 0.80 13.36
C ASN A 354 15.58 1.58 14.69
N LEU A 355 16.75 1.80 15.28
CA LEU A 355 16.92 2.48 16.56
C LEU A 355 17.81 3.69 16.36
N SER A 356 17.42 4.82 16.90
CA SER A 356 18.19 6.06 16.89
C SER A 356 18.34 6.57 18.32
N PHE A 357 19.55 6.95 18.71
CA PHE A 357 19.88 7.42 20.04
C PHE A 357 20.61 8.76 19.98
N ASP A 358 20.12 9.77 20.67
CA ASP A 358 20.86 11.00 20.90
C ASP A 358 21.81 10.78 22.10
N VAL A 359 23.04 10.41 21.79
CA VAL A 359 24.10 10.16 22.83
C VAL A 359 24.45 11.43 23.57
N THR A 360 24.65 12.50 22.79
CA THR A 360 24.82 13.88 23.30
C THR A 360 23.94 14.82 22.45
N LYS A 361 24.00 16.13 22.70
CA LYS A 361 23.27 17.10 21.87
C LYS A 361 23.77 17.13 20.41
N ASP A 362 25.06 16.78 20.23
CA ASP A 362 25.74 16.86 18.93
C ASP A 362 26.11 15.49 18.37
N LEU A 363 25.81 14.39 19.08
CA LEU A 363 26.13 13.03 18.64
C LEU A 363 24.89 12.16 18.65
N LYS A 364 24.52 11.69 17.46
CA LYS A 364 23.44 10.73 17.23
C LYS A 364 24.02 9.39 16.77
N ALA A 365 23.57 8.30 17.34
CA ALA A 365 23.89 6.94 16.92
C ALA A 365 22.65 6.28 16.33
N GLU A 366 22.79 5.62 15.19
CA GLU A 366 21.73 4.88 14.54
C GLU A 366 22.13 3.41 14.39
N LEU A 367 21.22 2.51 14.71
CA LEU A 367 21.36 1.07 14.53
C LEU A 367 20.21 0.55 13.66
N LEU A 368 20.53 0.14 12.44
CA LEU A 368 19.58 -0.35 11.46
C LEU A 368 19.82 -1.85 11.27
N ILE A 369 18.87 -2.67 11.70
CA ILE A 369 18.93 -4.13 11.59
C ILE A 369 17.77 -4.57 10.71
N GLY A 370 18.07 -5.33 9.67
CA GLY A 370 17.08 -6.03 8.85
C GLY A 370 17.46 -7.50 8.72
N ALA A 371 16.52 -8.38 8.95
CA ALA A 371 16.67 -9.81 8.70
C ALA A 371 15.51 -10.31 7.87
N MET A 372 15.80 -11.25 6.98
CA MET A 372 14.80 -11.88 6.13
C MET A 372 15.08 -13.38 6.10
N TYR A 373 14.02 -14.13 6.27
CA TYR A 373 14.03 -15.59 6.09
C TYR A 373 13.05 -15.98 5.01
N ASN A 374 13.52 -16.73 4.03
CA ASN A 374 12.76 -17.09 2.84
C ASN A 374 12.97 -18.58 2.53
N PRO A 375 12.20 -19.49 3.14
CA PRO A 375 12.20 -20.89 2.74
C PRO A 375 11.46 -21.03 1.40
N GLN A 376 12.19 -21.40 0.33
CA GLN A 376 11.62 -21.71 -0.97
C GLN A 376 11.58 -23.22 -1.16
N ASN A 377 10.42 -23.76 -1.56
CA ASN A 377 10.32 -25.10 -2.11
C ASN A 377 10.27 -24.99 -3.64
N GLU A 378 11.40 -25.11 -4.29
CA GLU A 378 11.47 -25.14 -5.74
C GLU A 378 11.28 -26.56 -6.28
N MET A 379 10.53 -26.70 -7.36
CA MET A 379 10.23 -27.98 -8.02
C MET A 379 11.49 -28.76 -8.41
N PHE A 380 12.59 -28.07 -8.72
CA PHE A 380 13.86 -28.65 -9.15
C PHE A 380 14.89 -28.88 -8.03
N GLN A 381 14.70 -28.34 -6.82
CA GLN A 381 15.67 -28.54 -5.74
C GLN A 381 15.59 -29.91 -5.06
N ARG A 382 14.51 -30.64 -5.21
CA ARG A 382 14.43 -32.02 -4.72
C ARG A 382 15.49 -32.96 -5.30
N PHE A 383 16.05 -32.65 -6.46
CA PHE A 383 17.12 -33.42 -7.08
C PHE A 383 18.54 -32.94 -6.71
N LYS A 384 18.72 -31.75 -6.14
CA LYS A 384 20.06 -31.21 -5.84
C LYS A 384 20.40 -31.10 -4.35
N THR A 385 19.50 -31.31 -3.44
CA THR A 385 19.77 -30.95 -2.05
C THR A 385 19.88 -32.15 -1.14
N LYS A 386 21.04 -32.80 -1.16
CA LYS A 386 21.62 -33.36 0.07
C LYS A 386 22.87 -32.61 0.54
N CYS A 387 23.25 -31.53 -0.08
CA CYS A 387 24.52 -30.83 0.20
C CYS A 387 24.49 -29.31 0.08
N SER A 388 23.51 -28.60 0.59
CA SER A 388 23.70 -27.18 0.93
C SER A 388 22.68 -26.72 1.95
N PHE A 389 22.95 -27.07 3.17
CA PHE A 389 22.40 -26.36 4.33
C PHE A 389 23.13 -25.01 4.42
N LEU A 390 22.35 -23.92 4.65
CA LEU A 390 22.80 -22.58 5.00
C LEU A 390 23.10 -21.61 3.84
N GLN A 391 22.03 -20.99 3.30
CA GLN A 391 22.11 -19.58 2.93
C GLN A 391 21.16 -18.78 3.81
N ASN A 392 21.53 -18.67 5.08
CA ASN A 392 20.97 -17.68 5.99
C ASN A 392 21.72 -16.37 5.76
N GLU A 393 21.17 -15.47 4.95
CA GLU A 393 21.69 -14.12 4.84
C GLU A 393 21.04 -13.24 5.90
N ALA A 394 21.63 -13.24 7.07
CA ALA A 394 21.40 -12.20 8.06
C ALA A 394 22.34 -11.02 7.77
N TYR A 395 21.79 -9.91 7.31
CA TYR A 395 22.60 -8.71 7.07
C TYR A 395 22.58 -7.81 8.29
N LEU A 396 23.70 -7.74 9.00
CA LEU A 396 24.00 -6.75 10.03
C LEU A 396 24.60 -5.52 9.36
N CYS A 397 23.85 -4.46 9.24
CA CYS A 397 24.37 -3.18 8.79
C CYS A 397 24.65 -2.29 9.99
N LYS A 398 25.94 -2.13 10.35
CA LYS A 398 26.40 -1.10 11.27
C LYS A 398 26.82 0.11 10.46
N SER A 399 26.03 1.15 10.47
CA SER A 399 26.49 2.47 10.03
C SER A 399 26.68 3.37 11.24
N PHE A 400 27.93 3.69 11.54
CA PHE A 400 28.27 4.78 12.43
C PHE A 400 28.44 6.03 11.57
N PHE A 401 27.59 7.00 11.74
CA PHE A 401 27.82 8.33 11.19
C PHE A 401 28.37 9.23 12.32
N LEU A 402 29.54 9.71 12.10
CA LEU A 402 30.06 10.91 12.77
C LEU A 402 29.73 12.13 11.90
N PRO A 403 29.40 13.28 12.52
CA PRO A 403 29.10 14.52 11.78
C PRO A 403 30.26 15.01 10.95
#